data_decf6961c4764ba7e0dba3c85a03ab66
#
_entry.id   decf6961c4764ba7e0dba3c85a03ab66
#
_cell.length_a   1.000
_cell.length_b   1.000
_cell.length_c   1.000
_cell.angle_alpha   90.00
_cell.angle_beta   90.00
_cell.angle_gamma   90.00
#
_symmetry.space_group_name_H-M   'P 1'
#
loop_
_entity.id
_entity.type
_entity.pdbx_description
1 polymer ?
#
loop_
_entity_poly.entity_id
_entity_poly.type
_entity_poly.pdbx_seq_one_letter_code
_entity_poly.pdbx_strand_id
1 'polypeptide(L)'
;IAAASDGGGSIRIPASFSGLLGLKPSRARIPVGPGSYRGWQGASVNFAMTKSVRDTRELLRALQVEQKDSPFLAPLIREWEVRLERPLRVGVIEKSPIESVVAPEAKAALRKAVHFLEDIGCEVEPIGWPVDGVEVMKNYYLMNSVETAAMMQGLEASLGRALTKDDMELMTWGIYQSGQHILAKDYSAALAKWDTYAHAMEKVHEEFDLILTPTVSDVAPLQTQFPMEESVRQALNQIEELSV
;
A
#
# COMPACT_ATOMS: atom_id res chain seq x y z
N ILE A 1 11.75 -0.87 -17.12
CA ILE A 1 10.66 -0.11 -16.46
C ILE A 1 9.37 -0.88 -16.70
N ALA A 2 8.58 -1.12 -15.64
CA ALA A 2 7.27 -1.72 -15.71
C ALA A 2 6.28 -0.80 -14.98
N ALA A 3 5.21 -0.38 -15.67
CA ALA A 3 4.14 0.41 -15.07
C ALA A 3 3.39 -0.44 -14.03
N ALA A 4 3.01 0.18 -12.92
CA ALA A 4 2.30 -0.49 -11.84
C ALA A 4 1.48 0.51 -11.01
N SER A 5 0.54 0.00 -10.22
CA SER A 5 -0.21 0.76 -9.22
C SER A 5 -0.02 0.14 -7.84
N ASP A 6 -0.20 0.93 -6.79
CA ASP A 6 -0.02 0.49 -5.40
C ASP A 6 -1.11 1.10 -4.51
N GLY A 7 -2.05 0.27 -4.10
CA GLY A 7 -3.09 0.62 -3.13
C GLY A 7 -2.91 -0.11 -1.80
N GLY A 8 -2.17 -1.22 -1.81
CA GLY A 8 -1.89 -2.04 -0.63
C GLY A 8 -0.49 -2.67 -0.66
N GLY A 9 0.41 -2.18 -1.52
CA GLY A 9 1.76 -2.71 -1.69
C GLY A 9 2.07 -3.20 -3.11
N SER A 10 1.17 -3.01 -4.08
CA SER A 10 1.27 -3.66 -5.39
C SER A 10 2.36 -3.10 -6.34
N ILE A 11 3.11 -2.07 -5.94
CA ILE A 11 4.42 -1.71 -6.51
C ILE A 11 5.55 -2.31 -5.68
N ARG A 12 5.51 -2.09 -4.36
CA ARG A 12 6.60 -2.39 -3.42
C ARG A 12 6.81 -3.88 -3.23
N ILE A 13 5.74 -4.64 -3.02
CA ILE A 13 5.79 -6.10 -2.81
C ILE A 13 6.38 -6.83 -4.03
N PRO A 14 5.82 -6.69 -5.26
CA PRO A 14 6.37 -7.35 -6.42
C PRO A 14 7.78 -6.86 -6.77
N ALA A 15 8.12 -5.60 -6.51
CA ALA A 15 9.49 -5.13 -6.68
C ALA A 15 10.46 -5.87 -5.75
N SER A 16 10.08 -6.05 -4.47
CA SER A 16 10.89 -6.82 -3.50
C SER A 16 11.07 -8.26 -3.95
N PHE A 17 9.99 -8.93 -4.37
CA PHE A 17 10.04 -10.33 -4.85
C PHE A 17 10.83 -10.53 -6.15
N SER A 18 10.98 -9.47 -6.94
CA SER A 18 11.64 -9.54 -8.25
C SER A 18 13.06 -8.92 -8.25
N GLY A 19 13.57 -8.48 -7.10
CA GLY A 19 14.86 -7.80 -7.01
C GLY A 19 14.90 -6.46 -7.77
N LEU A 20 13.79 -5.73 -7.77
CA LEU A 20 13.62 -4.44 -8.42
C LEU A 20 13.45 -3.33 -7.40
N LEU A 21 13.55 -2.08 -7.87
CA LEU A 21 13.17 -0.89 -7.11
C LEU A 21 11.69 -0.57 -7.34
N GLY A 22 10.94 -0.47 -6.25
CA GLY A 22 9.54 -0.08 -6.25
C GLY A 22 9.33 1.20 -5.45
N LEU A 23 9.11 2.31 -6.13
CA LEU A 23 8.72 3.57 -5.49
C LEU A 23 7.20 3.71 -5.52
N LYS A 24 6.58 3.80 -4.35
CA LYS A 24 5.21 4.31 -4.22
C LYS A 24 5.29 5.81 -3.95
N PRO A 25 5.04 6.69 -4.91
CA PRO A 25 5.10 8.13 -4.67
C PRO A 25 3.98 8.58 -3.72
N SER A 26 4.12 9.77 -3.18
CA SER A 26 3.05 10.40 -2.41
C SER A 26 1.81 10.58 -3.28
N ARG A 27 0.63 10.48 -2.65
CA ARG A 27 -0.66 10.77 -3.29
C ARG A 27 -0.59 12.10 -4.07
N ALA A 28 -1.24 12.16 -5.22
CA ALA A 28 -1.27 13.31 -6.12
C ALA A 28 0.07 13.70 -6.78
N ARG A 29 1.17 13.00 -6.52
CA ARG A 29 2.46 13.26 -7.18
C ARG A 29 2.42 12.87 -8.66
N ILE A 30 1.76 11.76 -8.98
CA ILE A 30 1.54 11.27 -10.33
C ILE A 30 0.08 11.51 -10.70
N PRO A 31 -0.22 12.05 -11.88
CA PRO A 31 -1.58 12.33 -12.30
C PRO A 31 -2.40 11.04 -12.46
N VAL A 32 -3.67 11.09 -12.08
CA VAL A 32 -4.63 9.98 -12.17
C VAL A 32 -5.91 10.32 -12.92
N GLY A 33 -6.20 11.60 -13.12
CA GLY A 33 -7.38 12.09 -13.84
C GLY A 33 -7.23 12.02 -15.36
N PRO A 34 -8.26 12.49 -16.13
CA PRO A 34 -9.47 13.14 -15.63
C PRO A 34 -10.63 12.20 -15.25
N GLY A 35 -10.56 10.92 -15.59
CA GLY A 35 -11.69 9.98 -15.37
C GLY A 35 -11.95 9.64 -13.89
N SER A 36 -10.92 9.61 -13.05
CA SER A 36 -11.03 9.34 -11.62
C SER A 36 -9.86 9.92 -10.87
N TYR A 37 -10.12 10.66 -9.79
CA TYR A 37 -9.11 11.22 -8.89
C TYR A 37 -9.04 10.48 -7.55
N ARG A 38 -10.08 9.72 -7.21
CA ARG A 38 -10.26 9.13 -5.87
C ARG A 38 -10.08 7.63 -5.85
N GLY A 39 -9.27 7.04 -6.72
CA GLY A 39 -9.03 5.59 -6.71
C GLY A 39 -8.72 5.12 -5.28
N TRP A 40 -9.63 4.32 -4.69
CA TRP A 40 -9.59 3.90 -3.30
C TRP A 40 -9.37 5.07 -2.32
N GLN A 41 -10.15 6.13 -2.49
CA GLN A 41 -10.05 7.38 -1.73
C GLN A 41 -8.64 7.99 -1.71
N GLY A 42 -7.89 7.76 -2.79
CA GLY A 42 -6.50 8.22 -2.95
C GLY A 42 -5.45 7.31 -2.29
N ALA A 43 -5.83 6.14 -1.79
CA ALA A 43 -4.86 5.14 -1.35
C ALA A 43 -4.11 4.52 -2.54
N SER A 44 -4.78 4.36 -3.68
CA SER A 44 -4.16 3.84 -4.90
C SER A 44 -3.38 4.94 -5.62
N VAL A 45 -2.12 4.68 -5.90
CA VAL A 45 -1.22 5.55 -6.67
C VAL A 45 -0.58 4.77 -7.80
N ASN A 46 -0.33 5.45 -8.92
CA ASN A 46 0.33 4.87 -10.09
C ASN A 46 1.79 5.27 -10.12
N PHE A 47 2.65 4.36 -10.52
CA PHE A 47 4.04 4.64 -10.88
C PHE A 47 4.66 3.45 -11.63
N ALA A 48 5.87 3.05 -11.23
CA ALA A 48 6.59 1.97 -11.89
C ALA A 48 7.58 1.24 -10.98
N MET A 49 7.97 0.06 -11.41
CA MET A 49 9.15 -0.65 -10.94
C MET A 49 10.30 -0.44 -11.93
N THR A 50 11.51 -0.27 -11.41
CA THR A 50 12.71 0.00 -12.19
C THR A 50 13.90 -0.86 -11.72
N LYS A 51 15.01 -0.81 -12.46
CA LYS A 51 16.25 -1.50 -12.06
C LYS A 51 17.25 -0.58 -11.36
N SER A 52 17.04 0.73 -11.37
CA SER A 52 17.98 1.67 -10.77
C SER A 52 17.28 2.88 -10.14
N VAL A 53 17.90 3.46 -9.11
CA VAL A 53 17.46 4.72 -8.49
C VAL A 53 17.45 5.84 -9.51
N ARG A 54 18.44 5.88 -10.41
CA ARG A 54 18.50 6.86 -11.50
C ARG A 54 17.25 6.80 -12.38
N ASP A 55 16.86 5.61 -12.82
CA ASP A 55 15.68 5.46 -13.69
C ASP A 55 14.40 5.83 -12.95
N THR A 56 14.29 5.46 -11.66
CA THR A 56 13.18 5.88 -10.78
C THR A 56 13.09 7.39 -10.68
N ARG A 57 14.22 8.07 -10.44
CA ARG A 57 14.29 9.53 -10.32
C ARG A 57 13.88 10.22 -11.63
N GLU A 58 14.46 9.82 -12.76
CA GLU A 58 14.16 10.44 -14.05
C GLU A 58 12.69 10.20 -14.46
N LEU A 59 12.15 9.02 -14.18
CA LEU A 59 10.74 8.73 -14.42
C LEU A 59 9.83 9.59 -13.54
N LEU A 60 10.12 9.73 -12.25
CA LEU A 60 9.37 10.58 -11.35
C LEU A 60 9.42 12.05 -11.79
N ARG A 61 10.59 12.50 -12.22
CA ARG A 61 10.79 13.86 -12.75
C ARG A 61 9.94 14.12 -13.99
N ALA A 62 9.87 13.13 -14.88
CA ALA A 62 9.12 13.23 -16.13
C ALA A 62 7.60 13.15 -15.95
N LEU A 63 7.13 12.38 -14.94
CA LEU A 63 5.70 12.07 -14.78
C LEU A 63 4.99 12.94 -13.74
N GLN A 64 5.71 13.63 -12.84
CA GLN A 64 5.05 14.47 -11.84
C GLN A 64 4.34 15.65 -12.51
N VAL A 65 3.09 15.88 -12.13
CA VAL A 65 2.26 16.98 -12.64
C VAL A 65 1.41 17.53 -11.52
N GLU A 66 1.27 18.83 -11.44
CA GLU A 66 0.32 19.48 -10.55
C GLU A 66 -1.07 19.50 -11.20
N GLN A 67 -1.97 18.64 -10.72
CA GLN A 67 -3.37 18.57 -11.17
C GLN A 67 -4.24 19.49 -10.32
N LYS A 68 -4.54 20.70 -10.82
CA LYS A 68 -5.28 21.74 -10.08
C LYS A 68 -6.74 21.38 -9.81
N ASP A 69 -7.33 20.52 -10.62
CA ASP A 69 -8.70 20.02 -10.51
C ASP A 69 -8.82 18.75 -9.64
N SER A 70 -7.69 18.21 -9.18
CA SER A 70 -7.68 17.07 -8.26
C SER A 70 -8.05 17.49 -6.83
N PRO A 71 -8.83 16.67 -6.09
CA PRO A 71 -9.09 16.90 -4.67
C PRO A 71 -7.84 16.68 -3.79
N PHE A 72 -6.79 16.08 -4.35
CA PHE A 72 -5.52 15.87 -3.69
C PHE A 72 -4.44 16.64 -4.43
N LEU A 73 -3.61 17.37 -3.68
CA LEU A 73 -2.54 18.19 -4.24
C LEU A 73 -1.19 17.75 -3.65
N ALA A 74 -0.18 17.73 -4.49
CA ALA A 74 1.20 17.55 -4.09
C ALA A 74 2.07 18.58 -4.83
N PRO A 75 2.87 19.40 -4.12
CA PRO A 75 3.74 20.36 -4.76
C PRO A 75 4.79 19.64 -5.62
N LEU A 76 5.17 20.22 -6.75
CA LEU A 76 6.21 19.65 -7.60
C LEU A 76 7.55 19.63 -6.87
N ILE A 77 8.27 18.53 -7.02
CA ILE A 77 9.69 18.47 -6.62
C ILE A 77 10.48 19.29 -7.64
N ARG A 78 11.05 20.39 -7.20
CA ARG A 78 11.81 21.32 -8.04
C ARG A 78 13.32 21.10 -7.92
N GLU A 79 13.77 20.73 -6.72
CA GLU A 79 15.16 20.46 -6.40
C GLU A 79 15.39 18.94 -6.37
N TRP A 80 16.22 18.45 -7.27
CA TRP A 80 16.50 17.02 -7.44
C TRP A 80 17.87 16.60 -6.91
N GLU A 81 18.69 17.59 -6.57
CA GLU A 81 20.02 17.42 -6.00
C GLU A 81 20.09 18.21 -4.69
N VAL A 82 19.71 17.54 -3.62
CA VAL A 82 19.76 18.11 -2.28
C VAL A 82 21.05 17.64 -1.61
N ARG A 83 21.86 18.58 -1.15
CA ARG A 83 23.00 18.28 -0.28
C ARG A 83 22.50 18.24 1.16
N LEU A 84 22.71 17.11 1.81
CA LEU A 84 22.37 16.98 3.22
C LEU A 84 23.37 17.81 4.07
N GLU A 85 22.83 18.67 4.90
CA GLU A 85 23.63 19.53 5.81
C GLU A 85 23.93 18.86 7.14
N ARG A 86 23.21 17.78 7.46
CA ARG A 86 23.36 16.96 8.67
C ARG A 86 23.16 15.48 8.38
N PRO A 87 23.59 14.57 9.27
CA PRO A 87 23.20 13.18 9.20
C PRO A 87 21.68 13.01 9.15
N LEU A 88 21.20 12.00 8.38
CA LEU A 88 19.80 11.61 8.43
C LEU A 88 19.55 10.77 9.68
N ARG A 89 18.43 11.05 10.35
CA ARG A 89 17.92 10.21 11.45
C ARG A 89 16.96 9.17 10.87
N VAL A 90 17.24 7.90 11.13
CA VAL A 90 16.50 6.76 10.57
C VAL A 90 15.92 5.90 11.69
N GLY A 91 14.62 5.87 11.81
CA GLY A 91 13.91 4.97 12.70
C GLY A 91 13.79 3.58 12.09
N VAL A 92 14.20 2.52 12.79
CA VAL A 92 14.17 1.14 12.30
C VAL A 92 13.09 0.34 13.01
N ILE A 93 12.21 -0.30 12.25
CA ILE A 93 11.17 -1.19 12.76
C ILE A 93 11.37 -2.59 12.17
N GLU A 94 11.81 -3.54 12.97
CA GLU A 94 11.98 -4.94 12.53
C GLU A 94 10.69 -5.74 12.63
N LYS A 95 9.83 -5.42 13.61
CA LYS A 95 8.60 -6.19 13.88
C LYS A 95 7.51 -5.92 12.85
N SER A 96 6.74 -6.95 12.51
CA SER A 96 5.53 -6.78 11.71
C SER A 96 4.48 -5.95 12.47
N PRO A 97 3.77 -5.02 11.82
CA PRO A 97 2.70 -4.24 12.46
C PRO A 97 1.47 -5.09 12.85
N ILE A 98 1.34 -6.29 12.28
CA ILE A 98 0.27 -7.25 12.56
C ILE A 98 0.77 -8.49 13.30
N GLU A 99 1.92 -8.40 13.95
CA GLU A 99 2.55 -9.46 14.75
C GLU A 99 2.86 -10.76 13.96
N SER A 100 2.84 -10.72 12.64
CA SER A 100 3.29 -11.86 11.83
C SER A 100 4.78 -12.12 11.99
N VAL A 101 5.18 -13.37 11.82
CA VAL A 101 6.59 -13.75 11.87
C VAL A 101 7.36 -13.08 10.73
N VAL A 102 8.46 -12.43 11.07
CA VAL A 102 9.42 -11.90 10.09
C VAL A 102 10.55 -12.91 9.95
N ALA A 103 10.72 -13.42 8.73
CA ALA A 103 11.70 -14.46 8.41
C ALA A 103 13.15 -13.99 8.65
N PRO A 104 14.06 -14.92 8.93
CA PRO A 104 15.49 -14.62 9.14
C PRO A 104 16.12 -13.87 7.95
N GLU A 105 15.72 -14.17 6.73
CA GLU A 105 16.17 -13.56 5.47
C GLU A 105 15.77 -12.07 5.41
N ALA A 106 14.52 -11.75 5.75
CA ALA A 106 14.03 -10.37 5.79
C ALA A 106 14.75 -9.56 6.87
N LYS A 107 14.95 -10.16 8.06
CA LYS A 107 15.75 -9.55 9.13
C LYS A 107 17.21 -9.36 8.76
N ALA A 108 17.81 -10.30 8.05
CA ALA A 108 19.20 -10.20 7.58
C ALA A 108 19.34 -9.06 6.55
N ALA A 109 18.38 -8.93 5.63
CA ALA A 109 18.34 -7.82 4.68
C ALA A 109 18.21 -6.46 5.39
N LEU A 110 17.33 -6.37 6.40
CA LEU A 110 17.18 -5.16 7.21
C LEU A 110 18.49 -4.80 7.91
N ARG A 111 19.13 -5.74 8.61
CA ARG A 111 20.42 -5.51 9.28
C ARG A 111 21.51 -5.04 8.33
N LYS A 112 21.56 -5.62 7.12
CA LYS A 112 22.52 -5.17 6.09
C LYS A 112 22.25 -3.74 5.66
N ALA A 113 21.00 -3.34 5.53
CA ALA A 113 20.63 -1.96 5.22
C ALA A 113 20.96 -0.99 6.37
N VAL A 114 20.75 -1.40 7.62
CA VAL A 114 21.16 -0.64 8.82
C VAL A 114 22.66 -0.37 8.80
N HIS A 115 23.49 -1.39 8.68
CA HIS A 115 24.95 -1.21 8.62
C HIS A 115 25.39 -0.29 7.48
N PHE A 116 24.79 -0.44 6.31
CA PHE A 116 25.08 0.46 5.19
C PHE A 116 24.74 1.92 5.52
N LEU A 117 23.61 2.18 6.17
CA LEU A 117 23.21 3.54 6.55
C LEU A 117 24.15 4.13 7.63
N GLU A 118 24.56 3.33 8.62
CA GLU A 118 25.55 3.71 9.61
C GLU A 118 26.90 4.04 8.96
N ASP A 119 27.38 3.20 8.04
CA ASP A 119 28.64 3.37 7.31
C ASP A 119 28.68 4.68 6.50
N ILE A 120 27.53 5.15 5.98
CA ILE A 120 27.44 6.42 5.26
C ILE A 120 27.12 7.61 6.19
N GLY A 121 27.08 7.40 7.50
CA GLY A 121 26.98 8.44 8.51
C GLY A 121 25.56 8.81 8.92
N CYS A 122 24.56 7.97 8.68
CA CYS A 122 23.21 8.16 9.22
C CYS A 122 23.15 7.79 10.72
N GLU A 123 22.30 8.47 11.47
CA GLU A 123 21.94 8.12 12.84
C GLU A 123 20.77 7.14 12.81
N VAL A 124 21.00 5.89 13.24
CA VAL A 124 20.03 4.80 13.13
C VAL A 124 19.56 4.36 14.52
N GLU A 125 18.26 4.41 14.78
CA GLU A 125 17.67 4.07 16.07
C GLU A 125 16.50 3.06 15.90
N PRO A 126 16.39 2.03 16.78
CA PRO A 126 15.22 1.16 16.79
C PRO A 126 14.00 1.89 17.36
N ILE A 127 12.88 1.80 16.66
CA ILE A 127 11.59 2.38 17.08
C ILE A 127 10.46 1.35 17.00
N GLY A 128 9.31 1.68 17.57
CA GLY A 128 8.09 0.88 17.47
C GLY A 128 7.11 1.42 16.41
N TRP A 129 6.11 0.63 16.05
CA TRP A 129 4.99 1.11 15.26
C TRP A 129 4.17 2.13 16.05
N PRO A 130 3.86 3.30 15.49
CA PRO A 130 3.07 4.34 16.16
C PRO A 130 1.56 4.06 16.11
N VAL A 131 1.15 3.00 15.42
CA VAL A 131 -0.25 2.61 15.19
C VAL A 131 -0.43 1.11 15.41
N ASP A 132 -1.65 0.70 15.77
CA ASP A 132 -2.05 -0.70 15.75
C ASP A 132 -2.27 -1.16 14.31
N GLY A 133 -1.35 -1.99 13.82
CA GLY A 133 -1.39 -2.48 12.44
C GLY A 133 -2.59 -3.38 12.14
N VAL A 134 -3.11 -4.10 13.14
CA VAL A 134 -4.32 -4.92 12.98
C VAL A 134 -5.54 -4.02 12.78
N GLU A 135 -5.65 -2.93 13.56
CA GLU A 135 -6.71 -1.94 13.37
C GLU A 135 -6.60 -1.27 12.00
N VAL A 136 -5.40 -0.86 11.58
CA VAL A 136 -5.14 -0.29 10.24
C VAL A 136 -5.58 -1.26 9.15
N MET A 137 -5.21 -2.55 9.28
CA MET A 137 -5.58 -3.58 8.31
C MET A 137 -7.11 -3.77 8.23
N LYS A 138 -7.82 -3.81 9.36
CA LYS A 138 -9.29 -3.90 9.38
C LYS A 138 -9.93 -2.72 8.65
N ASN A 139 -9.47 -1.51 8.92
CA ASN A 139 -9.98 -0.30 8.25
C ASN A 139 -9.65 -0.29 6.75
N TYR A 140 -8.47 -0.78 6.37
CA TYR A 140 -8.10 -0.94 4.96
C TYR A 140 -9.03 -1.90 4.23
N TYR A 141 -9.31 -3.08 4.81
CA TYR A 141 -10.21 -4.05 4.17
C TYR A 141 -11.65 -3.57 4.11
N LEU A 142 -12.12 -2.83 5.12
CA LEU A 142 -13.45 -2.20 5.08
C LEU A 142 -13.54 -1.24 3.88
N MET A 143 -12.60 -0.34 3.73
CA MET A 143 -12.54 0.59 2.58
C MET A 143 -12.43 -0.18 1.27
N ASN A 144 -11.51 -1.13 1.17
CA ASN A 144 -11.28 -1.92 -0.03
C ASN A 144 -12.56 -2.68 -0.46
N SER A 145 -13.31 -3.24 0.49
CA SER A 145 -14.56 -3.94 0.20
C SER A 145 -15.60 -3.02 -0.42
N VAL A 146 -15.79 -1.82 0.12
CA VAL A 146 -16.75 -0.84 -0.44
C VAL A 146 -16.31 -0.36 -1.83
N GLU A 147 -15.03 -0.01 -2.01
CA GLU A 147 -14.50 0.43 -3.30
C GLU A 147 -14.57 -0.70 -4.35
N THR A 148 -14.32 -1.94 -3.93
CA THR A 148 -14.49 -3.10 -4.82
C THR A 148 -15.96 -3.29 -5.20
N ALA A 149 -16.90 -3.18 -4.26
CA ALA A 149 -18.32 -3.27 -4.56
C ALA A 149 -18.77 -2.19 -5.55
N ALA A 150 -18.34 -0.95 -5.36
CA ALA A 150 -18.63 0.14 -6.29
C ALA A 150 -18.04 -0.11 -7.69
N MET A 151 -16.80 -0.62 -7.77
CA MET A 151 -16.15 -0.97 -9.05
C MET A 151 -16.90 -2.12 -9.76
N MET A 152 -17.29 -3.16 -9.04
CA MET A 152 -18.04 -4.31 -9.60
C MET A 152 -19.43 -3.89 -10.08
N GLN A 153 -20.11 -3.00 -9.35
CA GLN A 153 -21.40 -2.44 -9.81
C GLN A 153 -21.25 -1.69 -11.14
N GLY A 154 -20.18 -0.92 -11.31
CA GLY A 154 -19.86 -0.27 -12.58
C GLY A 154 -19.59 -1.28 -13.71
N LEU A 155 -18.94 -2.40 -13.40
CA LEU A 155 -18.68 -3.47 -14.34
C LEU A 155 -19.99 -4.19 -14.75
N GLU A 156 -20.89 -4.50 -13.80
CA GLU A 156 -22.21 -5.07 -14.06
C GLU A 156 -23.04 -4.19 -15.01
N ALA A 157 -23.05 -2.88 -14.75
CA ALA A 157 -23.72 -1.91 -15.63
C ALA A 157 -23.15 -1.94 -17.06
N SER A 158 -21.83 -2.07 -17.18
CA SER A 158 -21.13 -2.15 -18.46
C SER A 158 -21.41 -3.46 -19.21
N LEU A 159 -21.54 -4.57 -18.49
CA LEU A 159 -21.80 -5.91 -19.05
C LEU A 159 -23.30 -6.15 -19.30
N GLY A 160 -24.19 -5.36 -18.71
CA GLY A 160 -25.64 -5.56 -18.76
C GLY A 160 -26.14 -6.82 -18.03
N ARG A 161 -25.35 -7.34 -17.09
CA ARG A 161 -25.70 -8.50 -16.24
C ARG A 161 -25.04 -8.44 -14.86
N ALA A 162 -25.62 -9.12 -13.91
CA ALA A 162 -24.98 -9.35 -12.61
C ALA A 162 -23.70 -10.19 -12.76
N LEU A 163 -22.74 -9.93 -11.88
CA LEU A 163 -21.56 -10.76 -11.71
C LEU A 163 -21.87 -11.96 -10.79
N THR A 164 -21.17 -13.03 -11.01
CA THR A 164 -21.25 -14.26 -10.23
C THR A 164 -19.85 -14.63 -9.70
N LYS A 165 -19.80 -15.57 -8.77
CA LYS A 165 -18.52 -16.09 -8.26
C LYS A 165 -17.62 -16.73 -9.33
N ASP A 166 -18.20 -17.11 -10.47
CA ASP A 166 -17.44 -17.71 -11.58
C ASP A 166 -16.74 -16.63 -12.45
N ASP A 167 -17.09 -15.36 -12.27
CA ASP A 167 -16.47 -14.24 -13.00
C ASP A 167 -15.17 -13.76 -12.35
N MET A 168 -14.82 -14.20 -11.13
CA MET A 168 -13.65 -13.71 -10.40
C MET A 168 -13.09 -14.72 -9.40
N GLU A 169 -11.90 -14.46 -8.89
CA GLU A 169 -11.32 -15.23 -7.79
C GLU A 169 -12.20 -15.19 -6.54
N LEU A 170 -12.31 -16.32 -5.84
CA LEU A 170 -13.19 -16.47 -4.68
C LEU A 170 -12.94 -15.44 -3.57
N MET A 171 -11.67 -15.07 -3.35
CA MET A 171 -11.33 -14.01 -2.40
C MET A 171 -11.87 -12.64 -2.83
N THR A 172 -11.77 -12.31 -4.12
CA THR A 172 -12.32 -11.08 -4.70
C THR A 172 -13.83 -11.06 -4.58
N TRP A 173 -14.48 -12.21 -4.82
CA TRP A 173 -15.92 -12.39 -4.60
C TRP A 173 -16.31 -12.08 -3.15
N GLY A 174 -15.58 -12.65 -2.17
CA GLY A 174 -15.82 -12.38 -0.76
C GLY A 174 -15.69 -10.91 -0.38
N ILE A 175 -14.66 -10.22 -0.91
CA ILE A 175 -14.46 -8.78 -0.73
C ILE A 175 -15.62 -7.99 -1.35
N TYR A 176 -16.05 -8.33 -2.57
CA TYR A 176 -17.18 -7.71 -3.26
C TYR A 176 -18.47 -7.86 -2.45
N GLN A 177 -18.82 -9.07 -2.03
CA GLN A 177 -20.02 -9.33 -1.25
C GLN A 177 -19.99 -8.58 0.10
N SER A 178 -18.87 -8.61 0.80
CA SER A 178 -18.72 -7.86 2.06
C SER A 178 -18.96 -6.37 1.87
N GLY A 179 -18.48 -5.79 0.77
CA GLY A 179 -18.63 -4.37 0.48
C GLY A 179 -20.07 -3.92 0.25
N GLN A 180 -20.96 -4.82 -0.20
CA GLN A 180 -22.37 -4.51 -0.44
C GLN A 180 -23.15 -4.27 0.87
N HIS A 181 -22.66 -4.78 2.01
CA HIS A 181 -23.34 -4.73 3.30
C HIS A 181 -22.76 -3.69 4.27
N ILE A 182 -21.67 -3.00 3.91
CA ILE A 182 -21.06 -1.98 4.73
C ILE A 182 -21.91 -0.69 4.67
N LEU A 183 -22.30 -0.21 5.84
CA LEU A 183 -23.10 1.02 5.91
C LEU A 183 -22.23 2.26 5.63
N ALA A 184 -22.83 3.26 5.00
CA ALA A 184 -22.13 4.51 4.67
C ALA A 184 -21.52 5.20 5.90
N LYS A 185 -22.15 5.11 7.08
CA LYS A 185 -21.61 5.66 8.33
C LYS A 185 -20.32 4.97 8.78
N ASP A 186 -20.24 3.64 8.58
CA ASP A 186 -19.07 2.85 8.98
C ASP A 186 -17.89 3.08 8.02
N TYR A 187 -18.20 3.20 6.74
CA TYR A 187 -17.22 3.62 5.73
C TYR A 187 -16.66 5.01 6.02
N SER A 188 -17.52 5.99 6.33
CA SER A 188 -17.09 7.35 6.70
C SER A 188 -16.20 7.34 7.95
N ALA A 189 -16.57 6.55 8.97
CA ALA A 189 -15.78 6.41 10.20
C ALA A 189 -14.42 5.77 9.93
N ALA A 190 -14.34 4.78 9.04
CA ALA A 190 -13.08 4.14 8.65
C ALA A 190 -12.14 5.12 7.94
N LEU A 191 -12.66 5.98 7.06
CA LEU A 191 -11.85 7.03 6.41
C LEU A 191 -11.33 8.06 7.41
N ALA A 192 -12.15 8.47 8.39
CA ALA A 192 -11.71 9.39 9.46
C ALA A 192 -10.57 8.78 10.32
N LYS A 193 -10.56 7.47 10.51
CA LYS A 193 -9.44 6.77 11.18
C LYS A 193 -8.11 6.92 10.44
N TRP A 194 -8.14 7.01 9.10
CA TRP A 194 -6.91 7.20 8.32
C TRP A 194 -6.20 8.51 8.65
N ASP A 195 -6.96 9.57 8.93
CA ASP A 195 -6.38 10.85 9.35
C ASP A 195 -5.66 10.71 10.71
N THR A 196 -6.22 9.91 11.62
CA THR A 196 -5.59 9.59 12.91
C THR A 196 -4.28 8.82 12.71
N TYR A 197 -4.26 7.82 11.82
CA TYR A 197 -3.04 7.06 11.52
C TYR A 197 -1.99 7.94 10.82
N ALA A 198 -2.40 8.79 9.89
CA ALA A 198 -1.51 9.72 9.21
C ALA A 198 -0.85 10.68 10.22
N HIS A 199 -1.63 11.23 11.16
CA HIS A 199 -1.10 12.11 12.21
C HIS A 199 -0.12 11.39 13.16
N ALA A 200 -0.40 10.13 13.52
CA ALA A 200 0.51 9.34 14.33
C ALA A 200 1.86 9.08 13.61
N MET A 201 1.82 8.83 12.29
CA MET A 201 3.01 8.68 11.47
C MET A 201 3.78 10.00 11.29
N GLU A 202 3.08 11.13 11.14
CA GLU A 202 3.69 12.45 11.04
C GLU A 202 4.52 12.77 12.29
N LYS A 203 4.02 12.46 13.48
CA LYS A 203 4.79 12.63 14.73
C LYS A 203 6.11 11.87 14.75
N VAL A 204 6.17 10.69 14.16
CA VAL A 204 7.43 9.96 13.99
C VAL A 204 8.38 10.73 13.07
N HIS A 205 7.83 11.34 12.01
CA HIS A 205 8.62 12.14 11.08
C HIS A 205 9.02 13.55 11.60
N GLU A 206 8.52 13.99 12.75
CA GLU A 206 9.09 15.13 13.48
C GLU A 206 10.46 14.80 14.06
N GLU A 207 10.73 13.51 14.36
CA GLU A 207 11.97 13.03 14.97
C GLU A 207 12.89 12.34 13.95
N PHE A 208 12.33 11.61 13.00
CA PHE A 208 13.06 10.81 12.01
C PHE A 208 12.80 11.25 10.58
N ASP A 209 13.87 11.44 9.82
CA ASP A 209 13.79 11.76 8.40
C ASP A 209 13.25 10.58 7.57
N LEU A 210 13.60 9.37 7.98
CA LEU A 210 13.23 8.11 7.31
C LEU A 210 12.79 7.06 8.33
N ILE A 211 11.91 6.16 7.88
CA ILE A 211 11.58 4.93 8.58
C ILE A 211 12.02 3.75 7.71
N LEU A 212 12.82 2.86 8.27
CA LEU A 212 13.31 1.65 7.60
C LEU A 212 12.58 0.42 8.16
N THR A 213 11.98 -0.37 7.27
CA THR A 213 11.31 -1.63 7.61
C THR A 213 11.61 -2.70 6.56
N PRO A 214 11.46 -3.99 6.86
CA PRO A 214 11.33 -4.99 5.81
C PRO A 214 10.16 -4.66 4.89
N THR A 215 10.34 -4.79 3.58
CA THR A 215 9.25 -4.56 2.61
C THR A 215 8.18 -5.64 2.72
N VAL A 216 8.61 -6.87 2.97
CA VAL A 216 7.79 -8.08 3.13
C VAL A 216 8.33 -8.89 4.30
N SER A 217 7.49 -9.74 4.89
CA SER A 217 7.87 -10.56 6.03
C SER A 217 8.72 -11.78 5.65
N ASP A 218 8.73 -12.19 4.38
CA ASP A 218 9.40 -13.41 3.91
C ASP A 218 9.93 -13.23 2.48
N VAL A 219 10.63 -14.24 1.97
CA VAL A 219 11.05 -14.33 0.55
C VAL A 219 9.84 -14.52 -0.36
N ALA A 220 10.06 -14.40 -1.68
CA ALA A 220 8.99 -14.64 -2.66
C ALA A 220 8.40 -16.04 -2.50
N PRO A 221 7.06 -16.18 -2.34
CA PRO A 221 6.43 -17.47 -2.15
C PRO A 221 6.43 -18.30 -3.42
N LEU A 222 6.42 -19.61 -3.28
CA LEU A 222 6.09 -20.52 -4.38
C LEU A 222 4.60 -20.38 -4.74
N GLN A 223 4.24 -20.62 -6.00
CA GLN A 223 2.85 -20.52 -6.47
C GLN A 223 1.85 -21.36 -5.68
N THR A 224 2.31 -22.45 -5.06
CA THR A 224 1.48 -23.39 -4.26
C THR A 224 1.64 -23.21 -2.76
N GLN A 225 2.40 -22.22 -2.31
CA GLN A 225 2.77 -22.06 -0.89
C GLN A 225 1.60 -21.63 0.01
N PHE A 226 0.64 -20.90 -0.55
CA PHE A 226 -0.53 -20.42 0.19
C PHE A 226 -1.83 -20.92 -0.46
N PRO A 227 -2.11 -22.23 -0.40
CA PRO A 227 -3.43 -22.71 -0.79
C PRO A 227 -4.47 -22.10 0.16
N MET A 228 -5.62 -21.71 -0.39
CA MET A 228 -6.74 -21.28 0.45
C MET A 228 -7.18 -22.45 1.36
N GLU A 229 -7.20 -22.20 2.67
CA GLU A 229 -7.69 -23.20 3.62
C GLU A 229 -9.16 -23.55 3.34
N GLU A 230 -9.51 -24.81 3.53
CA GLU A 230 -10.86 -25.31 3.21
C GLU A 230 -11.96 -24.60 4.01
N SER A 231 -11.68 -24.29 5.28
CA SER A 231 -12.59 -23.51 6.14
C SER A 231 -12.88 -22.12 5.58
N VAL A 232 -11.85 -21.43 5.07
CA VAL A 232 -11.97 -20.11 4.43
C VAL A 232 -12.74 -20.25 3.12
N ARG A 233 -12.44 -21.26 2.31
CA ARG A 233 -13.15 -21.55 1.06
C ARG A 233 -14.65 -21.78 1.29
N GLN A 234 -15.00 -22.56 2.31
CA GLN A 234 -16.39 -22.83 2.68
C GLN A 234 -17.10 -21.56 3.13
N ALA A 235 -16.47 -20.74 4.01
CA ALA A 235 -17.03 -19.49 4.45
C ALA A 235 -17.28 -18.51 3.29
N LEU A 236 -16.33 -18.39 2.35
CA LEU A 236 -16.48 -17.53 1.19
C LEU A 236 -17.54 -18.01 0.19
N ASN A 237 -17.74 -19.33 0.07
CA ASN A 237 -18.82 -19.89 -0.76
C ASN A 237 -20.22 -19.64 -0.18
N GLN A 238 -20.32 -19.48 1.15
CA GLN A 238 -21.58 -19.27 1.88
C GLN A 238 -21.86 -17.78 2.15
N ILE A 239 -20.99 -16.88 1.73
CA ILE A 239 -21.10 -15.45 2.11
C ILE A 239 -22.40 -14.80 1.61
N GLU A 240 -22.98 -15.30 0.52
CA GLU A 240 -24.29 -14.87 0.01
C GLU A 240 -25.44 -15.32 0.95
N GLU A 241 -25.28 -16.44 1.64
CA GLU A 241 -26.31 -17.01 2.54
C GLU A 241 -26.31 -16.29 3.90
N LEU A 242 -25.19 -15.65 4.28
CA LEU A 242 -25.05 -14.91 5.54
C LEU A 242 -25.59 -13.49 5.47
N SER A 243 -26.02 -13.03 4.32
CA SER A 243 -26.42 -11.65 4.03
C SER A 243 -27.95 -11.44 4.03
N VAL A 244 -28.72 -12.38 4.57
CA VAL A 244 -30.19 -12.30 4.70
C VAL A 244 -30.60 -11.99 6.13
#